data_6b09d4fa482ec9f8958a8cc8e1989d03
#
_entry.id   6b09d4fa482ec9f8958a8cc8e1989d03
#
_cell.length_a   1.000
_cell.length_b   1.000
_cell.length_c   1.000
_cell.angle_alpha   90.00
_cell.angle_beta   90.00
_cell.angle_gamma   90.00
#
_symmetry.space_group_name_H-M   'P 1'
#
loop_
_entity.id
_entity.type
_entity.pdbx_description
1 polymer ?
#
loop_
_entity_poly.entity_id
_entity_poly.type
_entity_poly.pdbx_seq_one_letter_code
_entity_poly.pdbx_strand_id
1 'polypeptide(L)'
;QEVRDSLLSDPQIARVREEWTDLTVALVGIGSVEPSALLVSSGNTLPDRDLRALAEHGAVGDVCLNFFDAEGAHVESDLVGRTLGIDEATLKAIPRRIGVAGGARKHAAIRAALVGGWCDVLITDAHTAEELLRPQGT
;
A
#
# COMPACT_ATOMS: atom_id res chain seq x y z
N GLN A 1 -2.49 20.23 -0.06
CA GLN A 1 -2.56 20.18 1.40
C GLN A 1 -3.83 20.87 1.93
N GLU A 2 -4.12 22.11 1.60
CA GLU A 2 -5.33 22.86 2.07
C GLU A 2 -6.64 22.11 1.81
N VAL A 3 -6.79 21.51 0.62
CA VAL A 3 -8.01 20.74 0.27
C VAL A 3 -8.12 19.49 1.16
N ARG A 4 -7.01 18.80 1.40
CA ARG A 4 -6.97 17.65 2.31
C ARG A 4 -7.37 18.06 3.73
N ASP A 5 -6.79 19.13 4.24
CA ASP A 5 -7.04 19.61 5.59
C ASP A 5 -8.50 20.08 5.76
N SER A 6 -9.08 20.71 4.72
CA SER A 6 -10.51 21.05 4.67
C SER A 6 -11.40 19.79 4.71
N LEU A 7 -11.07 18.76 3.91
CA LEU A 7 -11.80 17.48 3.93
C LEU A 7 -11.69 16.77 5.28
N LEU A 8 -10.51 16.78 5.90
CA LEU A 8 -10.31 16.20 7.24
C LEU A 8 -11.13 16.89 8.33
N SER A 9 -11.52 18.14 8.12
CA SER A 9 -12.38 18.90 9.03
C SER A 9 -13.87 18.59 8.86
N ASP A 10 -14.25 17.83 7.80
CA ASP A 10 -15.64 17.42 7.59
C ASP A 10 -16.04 16.38 8.65
N PRO A 11 -17.17 16.59 9.38
CA PRO A 11 -17.59 15.69 10.45
C PRO A 11 -17.84 14.24 10.00
N GLN A 12 -18.27 14.02 8.76
CA GLN A 12 -18.53 12.68 8.23
C GLN A 12 -17.19 11.95 7.96
N ILE A 13 -16.21 12.66 7.42
CA ILE A 13 -14.86 12.11 7.19
C ILE A 13 -14.16 11.84 8.53
N ALA A 14 -14.26 12.77 9.47
CA ALA A 14 -13.70 12.60 10.82
C ALA A 14 -14.26 11.33 11.49
N ARG A 15 -15.58 11.11 11.42
CA ARG A 15 -16.22 9.93 11.96
C ARG A 15 -15.71 8.62 11.33
N VAL A 16 -15.59 8.57 10.01
CA VAL A 16 -15.03 7.39 9.33
C VAL A 16 -13.61 7.09 9.79
N ARG A 17 -12.80 8.13 10.01
CA ARG A 17 -11.43 7.97 10.51
C ARG A 17 -11.39 7.47 11.97
N GLU A 18 -12.30 7.92 12.81
CA GLU A 18 -12.44 7.42 14.17
C GLU A 18 -12.76 5.91 14.16
N GLU A 19 -13.64 5.45 13.26
CA GLU A 19 -13.98 4.04 13.12
C GLU A 19 -12.79 3.15 12.73
N TRP A 20 -11.72 3.69 12.11
CA TRP A 20 -10.52 2.90 11.77
C TRP A 20 -9.81 2.35 13.01
N THR A 21 -9.90 3.03 14.16
CA THR A 21 -9.26 2.58 15.40
C THR A 21 -9.95 1.37 16.02
N ASP A 22 -11.20 1.10 15.64
CA ASP A 22 -12.01 0.00 16.15
C ASP A 22 -12.00 -1.22 15.20
N LEU A 23 -11.28 -1.12 14.08
CA LEU A 23 -11.18 -2.22 13.13
C LEU A 23 -10.43 -3.41 13.74
N THR A 24 -11.03 -4.59 13.62
CA THR A 24 -10.40 -5.86 14.03
C THR A 24 -9.82 -6.63 12.86
N VAL A 25 -10.30 -6.34 11.63
CA VAL A 25 -9.85 -6.97 10.38
C VAL A 25 -9.78 -5.91 9.29
N ALA A 26 -8.72 -5.94 8.51
CA ALA A 26 -8.60 -5.20 7.25
C ALA A 26 -8.41 -6.17 6.08
N LEU A 27 -9.16 -5.97 5.01
CA LEU A 27 -8.94 -6.64 3.72
C LEU A 27 -8.39 -5.60 2.76
N VAL A 28 -7.14 -5.78 2.31
CA VAL A 28 -6.39 -4.78 1.55
C VAL A 28 -5.78 -5.36 0.27
N GLY A 29 -5.65 -4.52 -0.74
CA GLY A 29 -4.84 -4.82 -1.91
C GLY A 29 -3.37 -4.47 -1.66
N ILE A 30 -2.46 -5.14 -2.38
CA ILE A 30 -1.06 -4.74 -2.46
C ILE A 30 -0.81 -4.21 -3.87
N GLY A 31 -0.42 -2.95 -3.97
CA GLY A 31 -0.04 -2.27 -5.20
C GLY A 31 1.43 -2.47 -5.54
N SER A 32 1.78 -2.30 -6.81
CA SER A 32 3.17 -2.12 -7.26
C SER A 32 3.33 -0.69 -7.76
N VAL A 33 4.51 -0.12 -7.61
CA VAL A 33 4.80 1.26 -8.07
C VAL A 33 4.59 1.38 -9.59
N GLU A 34 4.83 0.30 -10.35
CA GLU A 34 4.48 0.25 -11.76
C GLU A 34 2.96 0.09 -11.93
N PRO A 35 2.25 1.11 -12.46
CA PRO A 35 0.81 1.03 -12.63
C PRO A 35 0.43 -0.03 -13.66
N SER A 36 -0.68 -0.73 -13.43
CA SER A 36 -1.22 -1.65 -14.42
C SER A 36 -1.78 -0.89 -15.62
N ALA A 37 -1.81 -1.54 -16.80
CA ALA A 37 -2.42 -0.95 -18.00
C ALA A 37 -3.88 -0.52 -17.75
N LEU A 38 -4.61 -1.27 -16.92
CA LEU A 38 -5.98 -0.94 -16.53
C LEU A 38 -6.03 0.35 -15.68
N LEU A 39 -5.11 0.52 -14.73
CA LEU A 39 -5.02 1.73 -13.92
C LEU A 39 -4.68 2.95 -14.80
N VAL A 40 -3.72 2.81 -15.71
CA VAL A 40 -3.35 3.84 -16.66
C VAL A 40 -4.56 4.25 -17.52
N SER A 41 -5.28 3.26 -18.07
CA SER A 41 -6.45 3.52 -18.94
C SER A 41 -7.65 4.12 -18.19
N SER A 42 -7.78 3.88 -16.89
CA SER A 42 -8.85 4.45 -16.07
C SER A 42 -8.60 5.89 -15.61
N GLY A 43 -7.39 6.42 -15.83
CA GLY A 43 -6.99 7.75 -15.36
C GLY A 43 -6.76 7.85 -13.84
N ASN A 44 -6.78 6.74 -13.12
CA ASN A 44 -6.58 6.68 -11.67
C ASN A 44 -5.11 6.44 -11.27
N THR A 45 -4.17 6.80 -12.12
CA THR A 45 -2.74 6.71 -11.82
C THR A 45 -2.25 7.96 -11.14
N LEU A 46 -1.20 7.81 -10.34
CA LEU A 46 -0.41 8.93 -9.88
C LEU A 46 0.26 9.64 -11.07
N PRO A 47 0.48 10.96 -10.99
CA PRO A 47 1.27 11.66 -11.98
C PRO A 47 2.67 11.06 -12.12
N ASP A 48 3.22 11.04 -13.34
CA ASP A 48 4.55 10.45 -13.65
C ASP A 48 5.68 11.01 -12.78
N ARG A 49 5.60 12.27 -12.39
CA ARG A 49 6.58 12.90 -11.47
C ARG A 49 6.57 12.23 -10.10
N ASP A 50 5.38 11.91 -9.60
CA ASP A 50 5.20 11.30 -8.28
C ASP A 50 5.67 9.83 -8.31
N LEU A 51 5.37 9.10 -9.40
CA LEU A 51 5.87 7.73 -9.62
C LEU A 51 7.40 7.69 -9.71
N ARG A 52 8.01 8.65 -10.40
CA ARG A 52 9.48 8.75 -10.46
C ARG A 52 10.09 9.06 -9.10
N ALA A 53 9.53 10.00 -8.36
CA ALA A 53 10.00 10.32 -7.01
C ALA A 53 9.91 9.10 -6.07
N LEU A 54 8.81 8.34 -6.12
CA LEU A 54 8.67 7.10 -5.35
C LEU A 54 9.75 6.07 -5.74
N ALA A 55 9.99 5.88 -7.05
CA ALA A 55 11.02 4.96 -7.52
C ALA A 55 12.44 5.40 -7.11
N GLU A 56 12.75 6.70 -7.16
CA GLU A 56 14.02 7.27 -6.71
C GLU A 56 14.26 7.05 -5.20
N HIS A 57 13.19 7.02 -4.41
CA HIS A 57 13.23 6.68 -2.98
C HIS A 57 13.14 5.18 -2.69
N GLY A 58 13.20 4.33 -3.73
CA GLY A 58 13.25 2.87 -3.58
C GLY A 58 11.91 2.21 -3.31
N ALA A 59 10.79 2.91 -3.49
CA ALA A 59 9.49 2.28 -3.33
C ALA A 59 9.28 1.14 -4.32
N VAL A 60 8.79 -0.01 -3.83
CA VAL A 60 8.47 -1.19 -4.65
C VAL A 60 6.97 -1.50 -4.67
N GLY A 61 6.22 -1.02 -3.68
CA GLY A 61 4.80 -1.26 -3.57
C GLY A 61 4.11 -0.35 -2.57
N ASP A 62 2.80 -0.55 -2.43
CA ASP A 62 1.98 0.16 -1.47
C ASP A 62 0.86 -0.71 -0.90
N VAL A 63 0.37 -0.30 0.27
CA VAL A 63 -0.92 -0.73 0.84
C VAL A 63 -1.67 0.52 1.27
N CYS A 64 -2.86 0.73 0.71
CA CYS A 64 -3.69 1.93 0.98
C CYS A 64 -2.93 3.25 0.76
N LEU A 65 -2.09 3.33 -0.29
CA LEU A 65 -1.21 4.47 -0.62
C LEU A 65 -0.11 4.75 0.43
N ASN A 66 0.15 3.82 1.33
CA ASN A 66 1.37 3.83 2.14
C ASN A 66 2.44 3.06 1.36
N PHE A 67 3.43 3.79 0.84
CA PHE A 67 4.49 3.22 0.01
C PHE A 67 5.61 2.65 0.87
N PHE A 68 6.23 1.57 0.41
CA PHE A 68 7.33 0.92 1.11
C PHE A 68 8.41 0.42 0.13
N ASP A 69 9.63 0.31 0.63
CA ASP A 69 10.79 -0.21 -0.07
C ASP A 69 10.83 -1.76 -0.08
N ALA A 70 11.90 -2.34 -0.61
CA ALA A 70 12.08 -3.79 -0.73
C ALA A 70 12.15 -4.51 0.61
N GLU A 71 12.55 -3.83 1.66
CA GLU A 71 12.61 -4.30 3.04
C GLU A 71 11.27 -4.12 3.77
N GLY A 72 10.29 -3.49 3.11
CA GLY A 72 8.98 -3.18 3.66
C GLY A 72 8.97 -1.98 4.60
N ALA A 73 10.03 -1.19 4.63
CA ALA A 73 10.09 0.04 5.38
C ALA A 73 9.33 1.16 4.65
N HIS A 74 8.66 2.03 5.42
CA HIS A 74 7.89 3.13 4.85
C HIS A 74 8.77 4.08 4.03
N VAL A 75 8.31 4.45 2.85
CA VAL A 75 8.96 5.45 2.00
C VAL A 75 8.26 6.79 2.15
N GLU A 76 8.97 7.75 2.71
CA GLU A 76 8.50 9.13 2.82
C GLU A 76 8.32 9.77 1.44
N SER A 77 7.21 10.44 1.24
CA SER A 77 6.93 11.16 0.00
C SER A 77 5.99 12.35 0.24
N ASP A 78 6.02 13.32 -0.68
CA ASP A 78 5.10 14.46 -0.68
C ASP A 78 3.64 14.04 -0.86
N LEU A 79 3.39 12.80 -1.25
CA LEU A 79 2.05 12.22 -1.39
C LEU A 79 1.33 12.10 -0.04
N VAL A 80 2.05 11.86 1.05
CA VAL A 80 1.47 11.76 2.41
C VAL A 80 0.65 13.01 2.75
N GLY A 81 1.17 14.19 2.43
CA GLY A 81 0.48 15.47 2.64
C GLY A 81 -0.73 15.71 1.71
N ARG A 82 -0.91 14.90 0.67
CA ARG A 82 -1.97 15.02 -0.35
C ARG A 82 -2.94 13.84 -0.36
N THR A 83 -2.61 12.77 0.36
CA THR A 83 -3.42 11.55 0.43
C THR A 83 -4.40 11.62 1.59
N LEU A 84 -5.64 11.23 1.32
CA LEU A 84 -6.67 11.01 2.32
C LEU A 84 -6.86 9.50 2.45
N GLY A 85 -6.29 8.90 3.47
CA GLY A 85 -6.32 7.46 3.69
C GLY A 85 -5.89 7.10 5.10
N ILE A 86 -6.00 5.82 5.42
CA ILE A 86 -5.50 5.25 6.68
C ILE A 86 -3.96 5.35 6.68
N ASP A 87 -3.38 5.86 7.76
CA ASP A 87 -1.93 5.92 7.91
C ASP A 87 -1.33 4.57 8.32
N GLU A 88 -0.01 4.44 8.17
CA GLU A 88 0.73 3.22 8.49
C GLU A 88 0.48 2.74 9.92
N ALA A 89 0.58 3.64 10.90
CA ALA A 89 0.48 3.28 12.31
C ALA A 89 -0.92 2.72 12.64
N THR A 90 -1.96 3.38 12.14
CA THR A 90 -3.35 2.94 12.32
C THR A 90 -3.59 1.62 11.59
N LEU A 91 -3.11 1.47 10.35
CA LEU A 91 -3.25 0.24 9.58
C LEU A 91 -2.55 -0.94 10.27
N LYS A 92 -1.31 -0.76 10.71
CA LYS A 92 -0.52 -1.81 11.38
C LYS A 92 -1.04 -2.15 12.78
N ALA A 93 -1.80 -1.26 13.41
CA ALA A 93 -2.47 -1.54 14.68
C ALA A 93 -3.69 -2.46 14.54
N ILE A 94 -4.25 -2.62 13.34
CA ILE A 94 -5.37 -3.54 13.11
C ILE A 94 -4.91 -4.98 13.37
N PRO A 95 -5.58 -5.74 14.26
CA PRO A 95 -5.12 -7.06 14.71
C PRO A 95 -4.93 -8.08 13.57
N ARG A 96 -5.75 -8.00 12.52
CA ARG A 96 -5.69 -8.93 11.39
C ARG A 96 -5.79 -8.19 10.06
N ARG A 97 -4.70 -8.23 9.28
CA ARG A 97 -4.61 -7.62 7.96
C ARG A 97 -4.47 -8.72 6.91
N ILE A 98 -5.43 -8.80 5.99
CA ILE A 98 -5.48 -9.79 4.92
C ILE A 98 -5.16 -9.08 3.62
N GLY A 99 -3.98 -9.36 3.05
CA GLY A 99 -3.56 -8.87 1.74
C GLY A 99 -4.10 -9.75 0.62
N VAL A 100 -4.64 -9.15 -0.42
CA VAL A 100 -5.07 -9.84 -1.64
C VAL A 100 -4.28 -9.30 -2.82
N ALA A 101 -3.37 -10.09 -3.35
CA ALA A 101 -2.54 -9.69 -4.49
C ALA A 101 -1.94 -10.92 -5.16
N GLY A 102 -1.64 -10.84 -6.45
CA GLY A 102 -0.98 -11.90 -7.20
C GLY A 102 -0.42 -11.42 -8.54
N GLY A 103 0.26 -12.31 -9.22
CA GLY A 103 0.89 -12.09 -10.52
C GLY A 103 2.34 -11.60 -10.45
N ALA A 104 3.13 -11.98 -11.46
CA ALA A 104 4.59 -11.83 -11.49
C ALA A 104 5.07 -10.39 -11.26
N ARG A 105 4.34 -9.40 -11.75
CA ARG A 105 4.70 -7.97 -11.58
C ARG A 105 4.64 -7.50 -10.13
N LYS A 106 3.93 -8.22 -9.26
CA LYS A 106 3.74 -7.84 -7.86
C LYS A 106 4.61 -8.64 -6.88
N HIS A 107 5.43 -9.57 -7.35
CA HIS A 107 6.22 -10.44 -6.47
C HIS A 107 7.08 -9.65 -5.48
N ALA A 108 7.80 -8.61 -5.95
CA ALA A 108 8.61 -7.75 -5.10
C ALA A 108 7.76 -6.99 -4.06
N ALA A 109 6.67 -6.38 -4.50
CA ALA A 109 5.75 -5.64 -3.62
C ALA A 109 5.09 -6.56 -2.57
N ILE A 110 4.65 -7.76 -2.98
CA ILE A 110 4.03 -8.72 -2.06
C ILE A 110 5.04 -9.20 -1.02
N ARG A 111 6.28 -9.53 -1.44
CA ARG A 111 7.34 -9.92 -0.52
C ARG A 111 7.64 -8.81 0.49
N ALA A 112 7.82 -7.59 0.02
CA ALA A 112 8.08 -6.43 0.86
C ALA A 112 6.93 -6.17 1.85
N ALA A 113 5.68 -6.30 1.41
CA ALA A 113 4.52 -6.16 2.27
C ALA A 113 4.48 -7.19 3.40
N LEU A 114 4.87 -8.44 3.11
CA LEU A 114 4.96 -9.50 4.13
C LEU A 114 6.11 -9.24 5.11
N VAL A 115 7.30 -8.93 4.61
CA VAL A 115 8.48 -8.66 5.44
C VAL A 115 8.27 -7.42 6.33
N GLY A 116 7.69 -6.36 5.78
CA GLY A 116 7.41 -5.12 6.50
C GLY A 116 6.19 -5.17 7.42
N GLY A 117 5.50 -6.33 7.51
CA GLY A 117 4.35 -6.49 8.38
C GLY A 117 3.12 -5.69 7.97
N TRP A 118 2.96 -5.40 6.66
CA TRP A 118 1.79 -4.70 6.13
C TRP A 118 0.55 -5.59 6.07
N CYS A 119 0.75 -6.93 5.98
CA CYS A 119 -0.30 -7.92 6.10
C CYS A 119 0.17 -9.15 6.87
N ASP A 120 -0.76 -9.84 7.54
CA ASP A 120 -0.52 -11.04 8.33
C ASP A 120 -0.94 -12.31 7.57
N VAL A 121 -1.86 -12.15 6.64
CA VAL A 121 -2.41 -13.20 5.80
C VAL A 121 -2.33 -12.74 4.35
N LEU A 122 -1.89 -13.60 3.46
CA LEU A 122 -1.87 -13.33 2.02
C LEU A 122 -2.81 -14.31 1.31
N ILE A 123 -3.70 -13.76 0.49
CA ILE A 123 -4.48 -14.50 -0.51
C ILE A 123 -3.85 -14.20 -1.86
N THR A 124 -3.32 -15.23 -2.52
CA THR A 124 -2.59 -15.08 -3.77
C THR A 124 -2.78 -16.27 -4.69
N ASP A 125 -2.30 -16.18 -5.93
CA ASP A 125 -2.25 -17.31 -6.86
C ASP A 125 -1.11 -18.29 -6.53
N ALA A 126 -1.24 -19.53 -6.99
CA ALA A 126 -0.29 -20.60 -6.71
C ALA A 126 1.13 -20.28 -7.20
N HIS A 127 1.26 -19.68 -8.39
CA HIS A 127 2.57 -19.33 -8.94
C HIS A 127 3.28 -18.26 -8.10
N THR A 128 2.55 -17.23 -7.67
CA THR A 128 3.07 -16.21 -6.75
C THR A 128 3.48 -16.85 -5.42
N ALA A 129 2.67 -17.76 -4.86
CA ALA A 129 3.01 -18.45 -3.63
C ALA A 129 4.30 -19.27 -3.75
N GLU A 130 4.46 -20.02 -4.85
CA GLU A 130 5.67 -20.78 -5.15
C GLU A 130 6.90 -19.88 -5.24
N GLU A 131 6.78 -18.74 -5.93
CA GLU A 131 7.87 -17.77 -6.10
C GLU A 131 8.29 -17.13 -4.77
N LEU A 132 7.34 -16.83 -3.91
CA LEU A 132 7.61 -16.26 -2.58
C LEU A 132 8.34 -17.24 -1.66
N LEU A 133 8.12 -18.56 -1.83
CA LEU A 133 8.75 -19.62 -1.05
C LEU A 133 10.16 -19.97 -1.54
N ARG A 134 10.57 -19.51 -2.74
CA ARG A 134 11.93 -19.75 -3.23
C ARG A 134 12.94 -19.00 -2.36
N PRO A 135 14.03 -19.68 -1.96
CA PRO A 135 15.14 -19.01 -1.27
C PRO A 135 15.67 -17.87 -2.15
N GLN A 136 15.82 -16.70 -1.59
CA GLN A 136 16.52 -15.60 -2.26
C GLN A 136 17.99 -16.04 -2.36
N GLY A 137 18.51 -16.14 -3.59
CA GLY A 137 19.92 -16.44 -3.79
C GLY A 137 20.79 -15.42 -3.04
N THR A 138 21.68 -15.93 -2.21
CA THR A 138 22.79 -15.18 -1.60
C THR A 138 23.76 -14.71 -2.67
#